data_9cf102f1dcb734519570cea880384cdb
#
_entry.id   9cf102f1dcb734519570cea880384cdb
#
_cell.length_a   1.000
_cell.length_b   1.000
_cell.length_c   1.000
_cell.angle_alpha   90.00
_cell.angle_beta   90.00
_cell.angle_gamma   90.00
#
_symmetry.space_group_name_H-M   'P 1'
#
loop_
_entity.id
_entity.type
_entity.pdbx_description
1 polymer ?
#
loop_
_entity_poly.entity_id
_entity_poly.type
_entity_poly.pdbx_seq_one_letter_code
_entity_poly.pdbx_strand_id
1 'polypeptide(L)'
;MSCLRDKIALVTGASRGIGRAVSELFARHGATVILTARGAPQLNEAAAAIRDAGGQAVPIPGDITDASFVERLFSDLRARFGRLDILVNNAGVAPFAPAEDLPCDDLRSCLELNVIAAFTCMQHAIRLMKETGGTGKIINIGSVRSHWTEAGDAGAYNVSKSGLRAMTESIARQLHGSGLNIAVGMVCPGVVDTTLTNPSCEPRPGWLRPETVAAAVLYAVTAPPEVNVFDTILIPMCQKPW
;
A
#
# COMPACT_ATOMS: atom_id res chain seq x y z
N MET A 1 11.77 11.21 -17.15
CA MET A 1 10.56 10.91 -17.98
C MET A 1 9.38 10.70 -17.07
N SER A 2 8.22 11.25 -17.41
CA SER A 2 6.98 11.18 -16.62
C SER A 2 6.23 9.90 -17.00
N CYS A 3 6.53 8.76 -16.33
CA CYS A 3 5.96 7.44 -16.69
C CYS A 3 4.54 7.22 -16.13
N LEU A 4 4.04 8.12 -15.27
CA LEU A 4 2.69 8.05 -14.70
C LEU A 4 1.84 9.28 -15.08
N ARG A 5 2.19 9.98 -16.19
CA ARG A 5 1.41 11.13 -16.65
C ARG A 5 -0.06 10.75 -16.85
N ASP A 6 -0.94 11.61 -16.35
CA ASP A 6 -2.40 11.48 -16.42
C ASP A 6 -2.97 10.23 -15.71
N LYS A 7 -2.16 9.57 -14.87
CA LYS A 7 -2.64 8.46 -14.03
C LYS A 7 -3.22 8.97 -12.72
N ILE A 8 -4.32 8.34 -12.29
CA ILE A 8 -4.97 8.58 -11.00
C ILE A 8 -4.54 7.45 -10.05
N ALA A 9 -3.85 7.81 -8.98
CA ALA A 9 -3.34 6.85 -8.01
C ALA A 9 -3.92 7.11 -6.61
N LEU A 10 -4.44 6.07 -5.96
CA LEU A 10 -4.85 6.08 -4.55
C LEU A 10 -3.80 5.38 -3.71
N VAL A 11 -3.31 6.05 -2.66
CA VAL A 11 -2.35 5.48 -1.70
C VAL A 11 -2.94 5.54 -0.29
N THR A 12 -3.07 4.38 0.36
CA THR A 12 -3.54 4.31 1.75
C THR A 12 -2.36 4.40 2.73
N GLY A 13 -2.59 4.97 3.93
CA GLY A 13 -1.51 5.20 4.89
C GLY A 13 -0.45 6.19 4.40
N ALA A 14 -0.86 7.18 3.59
CA ALA A 14 0.03 8.06 2.83
C ALA A 14 0.61 9.24 3.61
N SER A 15 0.30 9.38 4.91
CA SER A 15 0.77 10.52 5.71
C SER A 15 2.26 10.46 6.10
N ARG A 16 2.89 9.27 6.06
CA ARG A 16 4.29 9.04 6.48
C ARG A 16 4.87 7.77 5.87
N GLY A 17 6.17 7.55 6.09
CA GLY A 17 6.87 6.31 5.75
C GLY A 17 6.75 5.93 4.27
N ILE A 18 6.53 4.65 3.99
CA ILE A 18 6.46 4.10 2.64
C ILE A 18 5.35 4.77 1.82
N GLY A 19 4.15 4.94 2.40
CA GLY A 19 3.02 5.53 1.68
C GLY A 19 3.28 6.97 1.25
N ARG A 20 3.93 7.80 2.10
CA ARG A 20 4.36 9.15 1.74
C ARG A 20 5.39 9.12 0.61
N ALA A 21 6.42 8.29 0.74
CA ALA A 21 7.48 8.17 -0.28
C ALA A 21 6.93 7.70 -1.65
N VAL A 22 5.98 6.74 -1.66
CA VAL A 22 5.28 6.32 -2.88
C VAL A 22 4.50 7.48 -3.48
N SER A 23 3.74 8.22 -2.66
CA SER A 23 2.93 9.36 -3.11
C SER A 23 3.79 10.46 -3.74
N GLU A 24 4.90 10.82 -3.08
CA GLU A 24 5.86 11.80 -3.59
C GLU A 24 6.50 11.33 -4.90
N LEU A 25 6.90 10.05 -4.99
CA LEU A 25 7.51 9.49 -6.19
C LEU A 25 6.51 9.46 -7.35
N PHE A 26 5.27 9.02 -7.13
CA PHE A 26 4.24 8.97 -8.16
C PHE A 26 3.90 10.36 -8.70
N ALA A 27 3.78 11.36 -7.82
CA ALA A 27 3.54 12.74 -8.23
C ALA A 27 4.70 13.31 -9.06
N ARG A 28 5.96 13.04 -8.68
CA ARG A 28 7.15 13.41 -9.50
C ARG A 28 7.13 12.76 -10.89
N HIS A 29 6.48 11.59 -11.02
CA HIS A 29 6.30 10.91 -12.30
C HIS A 29 5.01 11.30 -13.05
N GLY A 30 4.29 12.32 -12.56
CA GLY A 30 3.16 12.96 -13.24
C GLY A 30 1.78 12.40 -12.92
N ALA A 31 1.66 11.53 -11.90
CA ALA A 31 0.37 11.08 -11.42
C ALA A 31 -0.35 12.16 -10.59
N THR A 32 -1.68 12.17 -10.65
CA THR A 32 -2.50 12.79 -9.60
C THR A 32 -2.65 11.76 -8.49
N VAL A 33 -2.13 12.09 -7.31
CA VAL A 33 -2.12 11.16 -6.17
C VAL A 33 -3.19 11.56 -5.16
N ILE A 34 -4.07 10.63 -4.87
CA ILE A 34 -5.04 10.71 -3.78
C ILE A 34 -4.40 10.06 -2.55
N LEU A 35 -4.21 10.83 -1.50
CA LEU A 35 -3.61 10.39 -0.26
C LEU A 35 -4.71 10.16 0.77
N THR A 36 -4.76 8.98 1.40
CA THR A 36 -5.68 8.76 2.53
C THR A 36 -4.97 8.21 3.75
N ALA A 37 -5.31 8.73 4.91
CA ALA A 37 -4.87 8.30 6.24
C ALA A 37 -5.76 8.95 7.31
N ARG A 38 -5.75 8.43 8.55
CA ARG A 38 -6.56 8.96 9.66
C ARG A 38 -6.11 10.34 10.14
N GLY A 39 -4.80 10.56 10.19
CA GLY A 39 -4.20 11.80 10.71
C GLY A 39 -4.26 12.94 9.69
N ALA A 40 -5.30 13.76 9.73
CA ALA A 40 -5.50 14.87 8.79
C ALA A 40 -4.33 15.88 8.74
N PRO A 41 -3.72 16.33 9.87
CA PRO A 41 -2.62 17.28 9.81
C PRO A 41 -1.42 16.76 9.03
N GLN A 42 -0.92 15.55 9.33
CA GLN A 42 0.22 14.96 8.66
C GLN A 42 -0.08 14.61 7.19
N LEU A 43 -1.33 14.23 6.90
CA LEU A 43 -1.76 13.95 5.53
C LEU A 43 -1.78 15.23 4.68
N ASN A 44 -2.27 16.33 5.24
CA ASN A 44 -2.29 17.63 4.59
C ASN A 44 -0.87 18.18 4.36
N GLU A 45 0.04 17.98 5.33
CA GLU A 45 1.47 18.32 5.18
C GLU A 45 2.10 17.55 4.02
N ALA A 46 1.90 16.21 3.96
CA ALA A 46 2.42 15.40 2.87
C ALA A 46 1.88 15.85 1.50
N ALA A 47 0.60 16.15 1.41
CA ALA A 47 -0.01 16.66 0.18
C ALA A 47 0.49 18.07 -0.20
N ALA A 48 0.73 18.95 0.78
CA ALA A 48 1.31 20.27 0.56
C ALA A 48 2.73 20.15 0.00
N ALA A 49 3.58 19.32 0.61
CA ALA A 49 4.94 19.10 0.14
C ALA A 49 5.00 18.60 -1.32
N ILE A 50 4.06 17.73 -1.72
CA ILE A 50 3.94 17.27 -3.10
C ILE A 50 3.56 18.43 -4.04
N ARG A 51 2.59 19.26 -3.65
CA ARG A 51 2.15 20.40 -4.47
C ARG A 51 3.24 21.48 -4.59
N ASP A 52 3.94 21.76 -3.51
CA ASP A 52 5.05 22.71 -3.48
C ASP A 52 6.21 22.26 -4.38
N ALA A 53 6.38 20.94 -4.56
CA ALA A 53 7.32 20.35 -5.52
C ALA A 53 6.76 20.30 -6.98
N GLY A 54 5.59 20.90 -7.25
CA GLY A 54 4.97 20.94 -8.57
C GLY A 54 4.15 19.70 -8.94
N GLY A 55 3.93 18.77 -8.02
CA GLY A 55 3.10 17.58 -8.23
C GLY A 55 1.62 17.81 -7.96
N GLN A 56 0.80 16.82 -8.27
CA GLN A 56 -0.64 16.84 -8.00
C GLN A 56 -1.00 15.89 -6.86
N ALA A 57 -1.58 16.42 -5.78
CA ALA A 57 -1.93 15.65 -4.59
C ALA A 57 -3.27 16.11 -3.99
N VAL A 58 -4.11 15.15 -3.64
CA VAL A 58 -5.43 15.36 -3.05
C VAL A 58 -5.52 14.58 -1.74
N PRO A 59 -5.44 15.23 -0.58
CA PRO A 59 -5.63 14.56 0.69
C PRO A 59 -7.12 14.32 0.95
N ILE A 60 -7.46 13.08 1.35
CA ILE A 60 -8.79 12.68 1.82
C ILE A 60 -8.60 11.94 3.15
N PRO A 61 -8.70 12.66 4.28
CA PRO A 61 -8.51 12.04 5.59
C PRO A 61 -9.68 11.13 5.96
N GLY A 62 -9.37 9.96 6.54
CA GLY A 62 -10.37 9.04 7.05
C GLY A 62 -9.80 7.68 7.42
N ASP A 63 -10.64 6.84 7.99
CA ASP A 63 -10.27 5.48 8.40
C ASP A 63 -10.78 4.45 7.39
N ILE A 64 -9.86 3.72 6.76
CA ILE A 64 -10.21 2.70 5.77
C ILE A 64 -10.79 1.42 6.39
N THR A 65 -10.81 1.28 7.72
CA THR A 65 -11.55 0.22 8.42
C THR A 65 -13.04 0.56 8.54
N ASP A 66 -13.43 1.83 8.33
CA ASP A 66 -14.83 2.23 8.19
C ASP A 66 -15.30 1.99 6.75
N ALA A 67 -16.13 0.98 6.55
CA ALA A 67 -16.67 0.65 5.24
C ALA A 67 -17.43 1.83 4.60
N SER A 68 -18.13 2.64 5.40
CA SER A 68 -18.85 3.82 4.92
C SER A 68 -17.90 4.91 4.41
N PHE A 69 -16.74 5.06 5.05
CA PHE A 69 -15.70 5.95 4.55
C PHE A 69 -15.12 5.45 3.22
N VAL A 70 -14.83 4.15 3.11
CA VAL A 70 -14.31 3.57 1.85
C VAL A 70 -15.29 3.76 0.71
N GLU A 71 -16.59 3.53 0.95
CA GLU A 71 -17.63 3.76 -0.05
C GLU A 71 -17.65 5.22 -0.53
N ARG A 72 -17.63 6.18 0.41
CA ARG A 72 -17.56 7.62 0.08
C ARG A 72 -16.28 7.96 -0.67
N LEU A 73 -15.13 7.45 -0.23
CA LEU A 73 -13.83 7.68 -0.89
C LEU A 73 -13.87 7.28 -2.36
N PHE A 74 -14.36 6.09 -2.68
CA PHE A 74 -14.44 5.62 -4.07
C PHE A 74 -15.55 6.30 -4.88
N SER A 75 -16.65 6.73 -4.24
CA SER A 75 -17.66 7.58 -4.86
C SER A 75 -17.09 8.95 -5.26
N ASP A 76 -16.30 9.57 -4.37
CA ASP A 76 -15.60 10.83 -4.65
C ASP A 76 -14.57 10.68 -5.78
N LEU A 77 -13.81 9.59 -5.78
CA LEU A 77 -12.87 9.28 -6.88
C LEU A 77 -13.59 9.19 -8.22
N ARG A 78 -14.69 8.47 -8.27
CA ARG A 78 -15.53 8.35 -9.47
C ARG A 78 -16.07 9.71 -9.92
N ALA A 79 -16.63 10.48 -9.00
CA ALA A 79 -17.25 11.78 -9.33
C ALA A 79 -16.20 12.81 -9.80
N ARG A 80 -15.00 12.83 -9.20
CA ARG A 80 -13.98 13.85 -9.47
C ARG A 80 -13.05 13.50 -10.64
N PHE A 81 -12.73 12.23 -10.81
CA PHE A 81 -11.71 11.78 -11.78
C PHE A 81 -12.25 10.81 -12.82
N GLY A 82 -13.43 10.21 -12.59
CA GLY A 82 -14.05 9.25 -13.51
C GLY A 82 -13.32 7.91 -13.59
N ARG A 83 -12.15 7.75 -12.97
CA ARG A 83 -11.29 6.56 -13.09
C ARG A 83 -10.35 6.39 -11.89
N LEU A 84 -9.82 5.18 -11.76
CA LEU A 84 -8.66 4.87 -10.93
C LEU A 84 -7.72 3.98 -11.73
N ASP A 85 -6.44 4.36 -11.85
CA ASP A 85 -5.43 3.58 -12.56
C ASP A 85 -4.59 2.73 -11.62
N ILE A 86 -4.31 3.25 -10.40
CA ILE A 86 -3.40 2.61 -9.46
C ILE A 86 -3.98 2.67 -8.05
N LEU A 87 -4.01 1.52 -7.38
CA LEU A 87 -4.23 1.43 -5.92
C LEU A 87 -2.96 0.92 -5.26
N VAL A 88 -2.50 1.61 -4.20
CA VAL A 88 -1.45 1.11 -3.30
C VAL A 88 -2.03 0.96 -1.90
N ASN A 89 -2.29 -0.28 -1.49
CA ASN A 89 -2.66 -0.64 -0.13
C ASN A 89 -1.39 -0.70 0.73
N ASN A 90 -1.12 0.40 1.43
CA ASN A 90 0.06 0.53 2.28
C ASN A 90 -0.29 0.70 3.76
N ALA A 91 -1.50 1.15 4.10
CA ALA A 91 -1.91 1.29 5.50
C ALA A 91 -1.74 -0.03 6.26
N GLY A 92 -1.18 0.04 7.47
CA GLY A 92 -0.97 -1.13 8.29
C GLY A 92 -0.49 -0.81 9.68
N VAL A 93 -0.64 -1.79 10.58
CA VAL A 93 -0.13 -1.79 11.95
C VAL A 93 0.59 -3.09 12.24
N ALA A 94 1.44 -3.06 13.25
CA ALA A 94 2.22 -4.20 13.70
C ALA A 94 2.26 -4.22 15.23
N PRO A 95 1.26 -4.82 15.89
CA PRO A 95 1.35 -5.08 17.32
C PRO A 95 2.39 -6.18 17.59
N PHE A 96 3.21 -5.96 18.60
CA PHE A 96 4.24 -6.89 19.04
C PHE A 96 3.99 -7.25 20.50
N ALA A 97 3.81 -8.54 20.78
CA ALA A 97 3.73 -9.10 22.11
C ALA A 97 4.02 -10.61 22.04
N PRO A 98 4.56 -11.24 23.13
CA PRO A 98 4.58 -12.68 23.27
C PRO A 98 3.19 -13.28 23.07
N ALA A 99 3.11 -14.53 22.57
CA ALA A 99 1.84 -15.12 22.19
C ALA A 99 0.83 -15.20 23.37
N GLU A 100 1.34 -15.49 24.57
CA GLU A 100 0.55 -15.56 25.81
C GLU A 100 0.01 -14.20 26.27
N ASP A 101 0.67 -13.09 25.90
CA ASP A 101 0.34 -11.73 26.31
C ASP A 101 -0.35 -10.92 25.21
N LEU A 102 -0.42 -11.44 23.98
CA LEU A 102 -1.03 -10.73 22.84
C LEU A 102 -2.55 -10.64 23.02
N PRO A 103 -3.11 -9.42 23.20
CA PRO A 103 -4.56 -9.27 23.30
C PRO A 103 -5.25 -9.69 21.99
N CYS A 104 -6.34 -10.45 22.10
CA CYS A 104 -7.13 -10.84 20.92
C CYS A 104 -7.65 -9.62 20.14
N ASP A 105 -7.89 -8.50 20.79
CA ASP A 105 -8.35 -7.28 20.13
C ASP A 105 -7.24 -6.63 19.29
N ASP A 106 -5.97 -6.74 19.70
CA ASP A 106 -4.83 -6.31 18.87
C ASP A 106 -4.69 -7.18 17.62
N LEU A 107 -4.88 -8.51 17.75
CA LEU A 107 -4.92 -9.41 16.61
C LEU A 107 -6.09 -9.05 15.65
N ARG A 108 -7.30 -8.83 16.20
CA ARG A 108 -8.48 -8.43 15.41
C ARG A 108 -8.22 -7.11 14.67
N SER A 109 -7.72 -6.10 15.40
CA SER A 109 -7.43 -4.77 14.82
C SER A 109 -6.36 -4.84 13.73
N CYS A 110 -5.35 -5.71 13.92
CA CYS A 110 -4.30 -5.94 12.94
C CYS A 110 -4.86 -6.61 11.67
N LEU A 111 -5.71 -7.61 11.80
CA LEU A 111 -6.37 -8.27 10.67
C LEU A 111 -7.35 -7.32 9.98
N GLU A 112 -8.11 -6.54 10.74
CA GLU A 112 -9.07 -5.58 10.20
C GLU A 112 -8.37 -4.56 9.29
N LEU A 113 -7.28 -3.95 9.75
CA LEU A 113 -6.59 -2.94 8.94
C LEU A 113 -5.75 -3.57 7.82
N ASN A 114 -4.93 -4.59 8.16
CA ASN A 114 -3.91 -5.09 7.22
C ASN A 114 -4.49 -6.01 6.14
N VAL A 115 -5.66 -6.62 6.37
CA VAL A 115 -6.26 -7.60 5.47
C VAL A 115 -7.64 -7.16 4.98
N ILE A 116 -8.59 -6.95 5.91
CA ILE A 116 -9.99 -6.70 5.54
C ILE A 116 -10.14 -5.35 4.87
N ALA A 117 -9.59 -4.28 5.44
CA ALA A 117 -9.64 -2.95 4.83
C ALA A 117 -8.91 -2.91 3.48
N ALA A 118 -7.74 -3.57 3.37
CA ALA A 118 -7.04 -3.70 2.10
C ALA A 118 -7.88 -4.43 1.04
N PHE A 119 -8.56 -5.52 1.43
CA PHE A 119 -9.49 -6.24 0.57
C PHE A 119 -10.67 -5.37 0.13
N THR A 120 -11.28 -4.64 1.05
CA THR A 120 -12.38 -3.72 0.74
C THR A 120 -11.94 -2.66 -0.28
N CYS A 121 -10.77 -2.07 -0.09
CA CYS A 121 -10.20 -1.13 -1.08
C CYS A 121 -9.96 -1.81 -2.45
N MET A 122 -9.45 -3.05 -2.47
CA MET A 122 -9.29 -3.81 -3.72
C MET A 122 -10.62 -4.06 -4.42
N GLN A 123 -11.68 -4.43 -3.68
CA GLN A 123 -13.01 -4.65 -4.26
C GLN A 123 -13.54 -3.41 -4.96
N HIS A 124 -13.48 -2.24 -4.30
CA HIS A 124 -13.94 -0.98 -4.87
C HIS A 124 -13.07 -0.55 -6.06
N ALA A 125 -11.74 -0.70 -5.96
CA ALA A 125 -10.83 -0.39 -7.05
C ALA A 125 -11.10 -1.25 -8.29
N ILE A 126 -11.25 -2.56 -8.13
CA ILE A 126 -11.56 -3.48 -9.22
C ILE A 126 -12.88 -3.12 -9.88
N ARG A 127 -13.93 -2.79 -9.11
CA ARG A 127 -15.22 -2.35 -9.68
C ARG A 127 -15.03 -1.10 -10.52
N LEU A 128 -14.37 -0.06 -9.97
CA LEU A 128 -14.14 1.19 -10.71
C LEU A 128 -13.26 0.98 -11.95
N MET A 129 -12.20 0.17 -11.86
CA MET A 129 -11.33 -0.16 -12.99
C MET A 129 -12.10 -0.92 -14.10
N LYS A 130 -13.01 -1.84 -13.72
CA LYS A 130 -13.88 -2.55 -14.69
C LYS A 130 -14.78 -1.60 -15.45
N GLU A 131 -15.40 -0.65 -14.77
CA GLU A 131 -16.30 0.35 -15.37
C GLU A 131 -15.57 1.30 -16.32
N THR A 132 -14.26 1.50 -16.12
CA THR A 132 -13.45 2.48 -16.84
C THR A 132 -12.45 1.87 -17.85
N GLY A 133 -12.77 0.71 -18.40
CA GLY A 133 -12.00 0.09 -19.47
C GLY A 133 -11.22 -1.17 -19.06
N GLY A 134 -11.42 -1.68 -17.84
CA GLY A 134 -10.87 -2.95 -17.38
C GLY A 134 -9.35 -2.99 -17.24
N THR A 135 -8.72 -1.84 -17.00
CA THR A 135 -7.26 -1.71 -16.88
C THR A 135 -6.88 -1.07 -15.55
N GLY A 136 -5.86 -1.59 -14.87
CA GLY A 136 -5.36 -1.00 -13.63
C GLY A 136 -4.22 -1.79 -12.98
N LYS A 137 -3.60 -1.20 -11.98
CA LYS A 137 -2.54 -1.82 -11.16
C LYS A 137 -2.89 -1.69 -9.68
N ILE A 138 -2.85 -2.79 -8.97
CA ILE A 138 -3.08 -2.85 -7.52
C ILE A 138 -1.84 -3.43 -6.87
N ILE A 139 -1.22 -2.69 -5.96
CA ILE A 139 -0.05 -3.14 -5.22
C ILE A 139 -0.36 -3.13 -3.73
N ASN A 140 -0.20 -4.26 -3.09
CA ASN A 140 -0.28 -4.41 -1.65
C ASN A 140 1.13 -4.34 -1.03
N ILE A 141 1.32 -3.53 0.00
CA ILE A 141 2.57 -3.52 0.76
C ILE A 141 2.53 -4.66 1.77
N GLY A 142 3.23 -5.74 1.40
CA GLY A 142 3.46 -6.90 2.24
C GLY A 142 4.58 -6.69 3.24
N SER A 143 5.31 -7.76 3.46
CA SER A 143 6.53 -7.83 4.26
C SER A 143 7.28 -9.12 3.90
N VAL A 144 8.56 -9.24 4.21
CA VAL A 144 9.23 -10.54 4.24
C VAL A 144 8.46 -11.54 5.13
N ARG A 145 7.71 -11.03 6.12
CA ARG A 145 6.83 -11.81 6.98
C ARG A 145 5.59 -12.39 6.27
N SER A 146 5.35 -12.01 5.04
CA SER A 146 4.35 -12.66 4.17
C SER A 146 4.82 -14.04 3.69
N HIS A 147 6.13 -14.31 3.75
CA HIS A 147 6.78 -15.51 3.24
C HIS A 147 7.43 -16.34 4.34
N TRP A 148 8.08 -15.67 5.28
CA TRP A 148 8.83 -16.30 6.36
C TRP A 148 8.37 -15.73 7.70
N THR A 149 7.89 -16.63 8.56
CA THR A 149 7.60 -16.27 9.94
C THR A 149 8.91 -16.27 10.72
N GLU A 150 9.21 -15.19 11.42
CA GLU A 150 10.28 -15.14 12.39
C GLU A 150 9.74 -15.52 13.78
N ALA A 151 10.54 -16.21 14.57
CA ALA A 151 10.25 -16.41 15.99
C ALA A 151 10.22 -15.06 16.72
N GLY A 152 9.35 -14.93 17.72
CA GLY A 152 9.23 -13.73 18.57
C GLY A 152 7.84 -13.13 18.58
N ASP A 153 7.74 -11.88 18.95
CA ASP A 153 6.53 -11.18 19.38
C ASP A 153 5.60 -10.71 18.24
N ALA A 154 5.84 -11.14 17.00
CA ALA A 154 5.17 -10.64 15.80
C ALA A 154 4.01 -11.52 15.30
N GLY A 155 3.40 -12.34 16.17
CA GLY A 155 2.37 -13.31 15.77
C GLY A 155 1.23 -12.71 14.97
N ALA A 156 0.60 -11.64 15.47
CA ALA A 156 -0.49 -10.95 14.76
C ALA A 156 -0.05 -10.38 13.41
N TYR A 157 1.12 -9.77 13.36
CA TYR A 157 1.66 -9.20 12.13
C TYR A 157 1.98 -10.28 11.09
N ASN A 158 2.62 -11.39 11.51
CA ASN A 158 2.90 -12.53 10.64
C ASN A 158 1.61 -13.08 10.01
N VAL A 159 0.58 -13.34 10.81
CA VAL A 159 -0.73 -13.82 10.34
C VAL A 159 -1.33 -12.84 9.33
N SER A 160 -1.32 -11.54 9.64
CA SER A 160 -1.92 -10.53 8.78
C SER A 160 -1.20 -10.43 7.42
N LYS A 161 0.14 -10.45 7.40
CA LYS A 161 0.91 -10.32 6.16
C LYS A 161 0.88 -11.61 5.32
N SER A 162 0.83 -12.79 5.95
CA SER A 162 0.56 -14.05 5.26
C SER A 162 -0.86 -14.09 4.67
N GLY A 163 -1.85 -13.63 5.43
CA GLY A 163 -3.23 -13.51 4.96
C GLY A 163 -3.37 -12.55 3.78
N LEU A 164 -2.72 -11.37 3.85
CA LEU A 164 -2.71 -10.42 2.75
C LEU A 164 -2.06 -11.01 1.48
N ARG A 165 -0.98 -11.81 1.63
CA ARG A 165 -0.35 -12.50 0.50
C ARG A 165 -1.30 -13.50 -0.13
N ALA A 166 -1.93 -14.37 0.66
CA ALA A 166 -2.88 -15.36 0.15
C ALA A 166 -4.08 -14.68 -0.56
N MET A 167 -4.57 -13.57 -0.02
CA MET A 167 -5.64 -12.77 -0.63
C MET A 167 -5.16 -12.14 -1.96
N THR A 168 -3.96 -11.58 -2.00
CA THR A 168 -3.37 -11.00 -3.21
C THR A 168 -3.25 -12.05 -4.32
N GLU A 169 -2.74 -13.23 -4.00
CA GLU A 169 -2.61 -14.34 -4.93
C GLU A 169 -3.96 -14.81 -5.47
N SER A 170 -4.94 -14.97 -4.58
CA SER A 170 -6.30 -15.40 -4.97
C SER A 170 -6.95 -14.44 -5.97
N ILE A 171 -6.86 -13.12 -5.69
CA ILE A 171 -7.43 -12.10 -6.57
C ILE A 171 -6.66 -12.00 -7.89
N ALA A 172 -5.31 -12.04 -7.85
CA ALA A 172 -4.49 -12.04 -9.05
C ALA A 172 -4.85 -13.21 -9.98
N ARG A 173 -5.00 -14.42 -9.43
CA ARG A 173 -5.42 -15.62 -10.19
C ARG A 173 -6.85 -15.50 -10.74
N GLN A 174 -7.78 -14.93 -9.96
CA GLN A 174 -9.16 -14.70 -10.41
C GLN A 174 -9.23 -13.74 -11.60
N LEU A 175 -8.39 -12.69 -11.62
CA LEU A 175 -8.36 -11.71 -12.69
C LEU A 175 -7.56 -12.18 -13.91
N HIS A 176 -6.63 -13.10 -13.70
CA HIS A 176 -5.88 -13.70 -14.81
C HIS A 176 -6.81 -14.47 -15.75
N GLY A 177 -6.74 -14.20 -17.04
CA GLY A 177 -7.62 -14.83 -18.04
C GLY A 177 -9.07 -14.34 -18.04
N SER A 178 -9.43 -13.34 -17.23
CA SER A 178 -10.79 -12.76 -17.21
C SER A 178 -11.09 -11.81 -18.38
N GLY A 179 -10.13 -11.57 -19.26
CA GLY A 179 -10.21 -10.56 -20.33
C GLY A 179 -9.95 -9.12 -19.84
N LEU A 180 -9.67 -8.94 -18.55
CA LEU A 180 -9.32 -7.65 -17.94
C LEU A 180 -7.79 -7.49 -17.87
N ASN A 181 -7.33 -6.26 -17.99
CA ASN A 181 -5.93 -5.91 -17.82
C ASN A 181 -5.69 -5.24 -16.44
N ILE A 182 -6.18 -5.90 -15.40
CA ILE A 182 -5.99 -5.47 -14.00
C ILE A 182 -4.95 -6.38 -13.36
N ALA A 183 -3.77 -5.84 -13.12
CA ALA A 183 -2.68 -6.56 -12.45
C ALA A 183 -2.75 -6.34 -10.94
N VAL A 184 -2.62 -7.42 -10.18
CA VAL A 184 -2.59 -7.38 -8.71
C VAL A 184 -1.30 -8.05 -8.24
N GLY A 185 -0.52 -7.31 -7.47
CA GLY A 185 0.75 -7.80 -6.94
C GLY A 185 1.07 -7.22 -5.57
N MET A 186 2.24 -7.57 -5.06
CA MET A 186 2.71 -7.05 -3.79
C MET A 186 4.21 -6.74 -3.81
N VAL A 187 4.59 -5.81 -2.93
CA VAL A 187 5.98 -5.50 -2.61
C VAL A 187 6.18 -5.84 -1.14
N CYS A 188 7.15 -6.71 -0.86
CA CYS A 188 7.42 -7.32 0.43
C CYS A 188 8.78 -6.85 0.98
N PRO A 189 8.85 -5.70 1.64
CA PRO A 189 10.10 -5.23 2.22
C PRO A 189 10.46 -6.01 3.50
N GLY A 190 11.77 -6.13 3.75
CA GLY A 190 12.34 -6.41 5.07
C GLY A 190 12.21 -5.20 6.00
N VAL A 191 13.19 -5.02 6.88
CA VAL A 191 13.18 -3.87 7.79
C VAL A 191 13.36 -2.56 7.03
N VAL A 192 12.43 -1.62 7.25
CA VAL A 192 12.40 -0.29 6.63
C VAL A 192 12.48 0.77 7.72
N ASP A 193 13.28 1.78 7.54
CA ASP A 193 13.40 2.89 8.49
C ASP A 193 12.16 3.79 8.44
N THR A 194 11.16 3.41 9.21
CA THR A 194 9.87 4.10 9.34
C THR A 194 9.44 4.12 10.79
N THR A 195 8.53 5.01 11.15
CA THR A 195 7.97 5.08 12.51
C THR A 195 7.23 3.81 12.95
N LEU A 196 6.87 2.91 12.04
CA LEU A 196 6.28 1.61 12.37
C LEU A 196 7.31 0.66 13.00
N THR A 197 8.53 0.65 12.47
CA THR A 197 9.63 -0.24 12.87
C THR A 197 10.69 0.46 13.71
N ASN A 198 10.74 1.79 13.63
CA ASN A 198 11.69 2.66 14.32
C ASN A 198 10.97 3.87 14.95
N PRO A 199 10.23 3.70 16.06
CA PRO A 199 9.49 4.79 16.68
C PRO A 199 10.37 5.96 17.16
N SER A 200 11.64 5.70 17.48
CA SER A 200 12.58 6.74 17.89
C SER A 200 12.99 7.68 16.76
N CYS A 201 12.75 7.29 15.52
CA CYS A 201 13.19 8.03 14.32
C CYS A 201 14.70 8.30 14.24
N GLU A 202 15.51 7.61 15.05
CA GLU A 202 16.96 7.66 14.92
C GLU A 202 17.39 6.91 13.65
N PRO A 203 18.31 7.46 12.84
CA PRO A 203 18.77 6.80 11.64
C PRO A 203 19.27 5.38 11.90
N ARG A 204 18.83 4.40 11.12
CA ARG A 204 19.22 2.99 11.21
C ARG A 204 20.06 2.60 10.01
N PRO A 205 21.41 2.72 10.10
CA PRO A 205 22.30 2.35 8.99
C PRO A 205 22.04 0.91 8.52
N GLY A 206 21.96 0.72 7.21
CA GLY A 206 21.72 -0.58 6.59
C GLY A 206 20.25 -0.98 6.43
N TRP A 207 19.30 -0.33 7.10
CA TRP A 207 17.88 -0.55 6.86
C TRP A 207 17.43 0.03 5.53
N LEU A 208 16.39 -0.55 4.94
CA LEU A 208 15.79 0.02 3.72
C LEU A 208 15.22 1.41 4.02
N ARG A 209 15.38 2.32 3.06
CA ARG A 209 14.69 3.60 3.11
C ARG A 209 13.30 3.47 2.49
N PRO A 210 12.31 4.24 2.94
CA PRO A 210 11.00 4.29 2.30
C PRO A 210 11.06 4.51 0.78
N GLU A 211 12.01 5.33 0.30
CA GLU A 211 12.22 5.65 -1.11
C GLU A 211 12.66 4.41 -1.92
N THR A 212 13.42 3.50 -1.32
CA THR A 212 13.82 2.23 -1.95
C THR A 212 12.59 1.35 -2.19
N VAL A 213 11.69 1.28 -1.22
CA VAL A 213 10.42 0.55 -1.37
C VAL A 213 9.53 1.23 -2.41
N ALA A 214 9.44 2.57 -2.39
CA ALA A 214 8.68 3.34 -3.38
C ALA A 214 9.18 3.10 -4.82
N ALA A 215 10.49 2.97 -5.02
CA ALA A 215 11.06 2.65 -6.33
C ALA A 215 10.63 1.27 -6.84
N ALA A 216 10.56 0.26 -5.97
CA ALA A 216 10.03 -1.06 -6.32
C ALA A 216 8.53 -1.02 -6.66
N VAL A 217 7.75 -0.24 -5.91
CA VAL A 217 6.33 -0.01 -6.22
C VAL A 217 6.18 0.68 -7.59
N LEU A 218 7.00 1.70 -7.87
CA LEU A 218 7.00 2.38 -9.18
C LEU A 218 7.31 1.38 -10.31
N TYR A 219 8.35 0.55 -10.15
CA TYR A 219 8.67 -0.50 -11.12
C TYR A 219 7.47 -1.42 -11.40
N ALA A 220 6.80 -1.88 -10.34
CA ALA A 220 5.67 -2.79 -10.47
C ALA A 220 4.48 -2.16 -11.21
N VAL A 221 4.17 -0.88 -10.96
CA VAL A 221 3.04 -0.20 -11.61
C VAL A 221 3.36 0.28 -13.03
N THR A 222 4.64 0.46 -13.36
CA THR A 222 5.09 0.88 -14.70
C THR A 222 5.48 -0.28 -15.61
N ALA A 223 5.41 -1.53 -15.10
CA ALA A 223 5.61 -2.72 -15.92
C ALA A 223 4.63 -2.72 -17.11
N PRO A 224 5.04 -3.25 -18.28
CA PRO A 224 4.18 -3.32 -19.46
C PRO A 224 2.80 -3.91 -19.16
N PRO A 225 1.75 -3.54 -19.93
CA PRO A 225 0.39 -3.97 -19.64
C PRO A 225 0.21 -5.49 -19.53
N GLU A 226 0.97 -6.24 -20.31
CA GLU A 226 0.96 -7.72 -20.34
C GLU A 226 1.72 -8.36 -19.17
N VAL A 227 2.41 -7.54 -18.34
CA VAL A 227 3.22 -8.02 -17.21
C VAL A 227 2.53 -7.73 -15.89
N ASN A 228 2.32 -8.77 -15.10
CA ASN A 228 2.00 -8.64 -13.68
C ASN A 228 3.26 -8.89 -12.85
N VAL A 229 3.83 -7.85 -12.25
CA VAL A 229 4.88 -7.98 -11.23
C VAL A 229 4.19 -8.43 -9.94
N PHE A 230 4.08 -9.76 -9.79
CA PHE A 230 3.21 -10.35 -8.79
C PHE A 230 3.77 -10.24 -7.37
N ASP A 231 5.05 -10.52 -7.16
CA ASP A 231 5.67 -10.57 -5.84
C ASP A 231 7.12 -10.08 -5.89
N THR A 232 7.41 -9.03 -5.15
CA THR A 232 8.74 -8.41 -5.14
C THR A 232 9.26 -8.33 -3.71
N ILE A 233 10.31 -9.07 -3.41
CA ILE A 233 10.90 -9.12 -2.07
C ILE A 233 12.16 -8.24 -2.04
N LEU A 234 12.22 -7.33 -1.07
CA LEU A 234 13.36 -6.44 -0.83
C LEU A 234 13.94 -6.73 0.56
N ILE A 235 15.17 -7.24 0.59
CA ILE A 235 15.84 -7.55 1.85
C ILE A 235 17.08 -6.66 1.98
N PRO A 236 17.21 -5.87 3.05
CA PRO A 236 18.43 -5.09 3.29
C PRO A 236 19.58 -6.03 3.60
N MET A 237 20.78 -5.68 3.15
CA MET A 237 21.97 -6.53 3.31
C MET A 237 22.35 -6.80 4.77
N CYS A 238 21.88 -5.98 5.70
CA CYS A 238 22.08 -6.16 7.15
C CYS A 238 21.10 -7.17 7.78
N GLN A 239 20.00 -7.52 7.09
CA GLN A 239 18.98 -8.45 7.58
C GLN A 239 19.28 -9.86 7.06
N LYS A 240 19.32 -10.83 7.97
CA LYS A 240 19.36 -12.23 7.55
C LYS A 240 18.04 -12.60 6.89
N PRO A 241 18.06 -13.24 5.71
CA PRO A 241 16.81 -13.49 4.96
C PRO A 241 15.89 -14.53 5.62
N TRP A 242 16.42 -15.39 6.48
CA TRP A 242 15.74 -16.49 7.21
C TRP A 242 16.56 -16.94 8.41
#